data_6a6c510021fbc3a2733c2236abfcf422
#
_entry.id   6a6c510021fbc3a2733c2236abfcf422
#
_cell.length_a   1.000
_cell.length_b   1.000
_cell.length_c   1.000
_cell.angle_alpha   90.00
_cell.angle_beta   90.00
_cell.angle_gamma   90.00
#
_symmetry.space_group_name_H-M   'P 1'
#
loop_
_entity.id
_entity.type
_entity.pdbx_description
1 polymer ?
#
loop_
_entity_poly.entity_id
_entity_poly.type
_entity_poly.pdbx_seq_one_letter_code
_entity_poly.pdbx_strand_id
1 'polypeptide(L)'
;MKVSSNDLYTSGEYYKNNPTWDIADAGWKTDVINKLLSKNKIAPTDVIEVGCGAGANLVELARKDNNIKHLTGYDISPQAIELASKNASGKLSFLNKDIAADEYITTELMLVIDVVEHVDDYYGFLRMLKNKSTYFVFHIPLDLSCRTVMKPHVLLQQRESVGHIHYYTKEMAEWALRDTGYEILDWVYTKPVVDFQPADSLKRFVKKVLRNISFAVNKDWSVKKWGGYSIMILAK
;
A
#
# COMPACT_ATOMS: atom_id res chain seq x y z
N MET A 1 16.14 15.05 -18.23
CA MET A 1 16.74 14.47 -17.00
C MET A 1 15.86 13.35 -16.55
N LYS A 2 16.41 12.15 -16.24
CA LYS A 2 15.64 11.13 -15.52
C LYS A 2 15.51 11.61 -14.08
N VAL A 3 14.31 12.01 -13.67
CA VAL A 3 13.99 12.23 -12.26
C VAL A 3 14.00 10.85 -11.62
N SER A 4 14.78 10.63 -10.57
CA SER A 4 14.71 9.37 -9.82
C SER A 4 13.36 9.25 -9.14
N SER A 5 12.89 8.05 -8.82
CA SER A 5 11.62 7.89 -8.08
C SER A 5 11.66 8.66 -6.76
N ASN A 6 12.79 8.68 -6.07
CA ASN A 6 12.99 9.42 -4.82
C ASN A 6 12.85 10.95 -5.01
N ASP A 7 13.29 11.51 -6.14
CA ASP A 7 13.18 12.95 -6.39
C ASP A 7 11.72 13.42 -6.45
N LEU A 8 10.80 12.58 -6.95
CA LEU A 8 9.38 12.87 -7.02
C LEU A 8 8.79 13.17 -5.62
N TYR A 9 9.19 12.37 -4.61
CA TYR A 9 8.69 12.48 -3.24
C TYR A 9 9.39 13.54 -2.42
N THR A 10 10.70 13.73 -2.61
CA THR A 10 11.50 14.70 -1.84
C THR A 10 11.38 16.13 -2.37
N SER A 11 11.12 16.33 -3.68
CA SER A 11 10.95 17.66 -4.28
C SER A 11 9.60 18.33 -3.97
N GLY A 12 8.62 17.57 -3.45
CA GLY A 12 7.26 18.04 -3.24
C GLY A 12 6.38 18.02 -4.50
N GLU A 13 6.86 17.44 -5.61
CA GLU A 13 6.07 17.31 -6.83
C GLU A 13 4.91 16.32 -6.65
N TYR A 14 5.15 15.22 -5.94
CA TYR A 14 4.09 14.27 -5.57
C TYR A 14 2.99 14.95 -4.75
N TYR A 15 3.37 15.79 -3.77
CA TYR A 15 2.41 16.53 -2.94
C TYR A 15 1.50 17.46 -3.75
N LYS A 16 2.02 18.10 -4.80
CA LYS A 16 1.21 18.95 -5.70
C LYS A 16 0.13 18.15 -6.41
N ASN A 17 0.44 16.93 -6.82
CA ASN A 17 -0.49 16.06 -7.53
C ASN A 17 -1.44 15.32 -6.57
N ASN A 18 -0.99 15.01 -5.36
CA ASN A 18 -1.70 14.21 -4.35
C ASN A 18 -1.68 14.90 -2.97
N PRO A 19 -2.34 16.06 -2.82
CA PRO A 19 -2.23 16.87 -1.60
C PRO A 19 -2.84 16.23 -0.34
N THR A 20 -3.68 15.21 -0.53
CA THR A 20 -4.33 14.48 0.57
C THR A 20 -3.61 13.20 0.96
N TRP A 21 -2.55 12.79 0.22
CA TRP A 21 -1.82 11.54 0.51
C TRP A 21 -2.74 10.34 0.78
N ASP A 22 -3.82 10.20 0.00
CA ASP A 22 -4.80 9.12 0.07
C ASP A 22 -5.39 8.86 1.47
N ILE A 23 -5.48 9.91 2.32
CA ILE A 23 -6.04 9.83 3.68
C ILE A 23 -7.45 9.19 3.68
N ALA A 24 -8.22 9.40 2.63
CA ALA A 24 -9.63 9.01 2.56
C ALA A 24 -9.87 7.50 2.63
N ASP A 25 -8.91 6.67 2.25
CA ASP A 25 -9.05 5.20 2.21
C ASP A 25 -8.39 4.49 3.41
N ALA A 26 -7.69 5.23 4.28
CA ALA A 26 -6.96 4.68 5.42
C ALA A 26 -7.87 3.88 6.38
N GLY A 27 -9.06 4.38 6.67
CA GLY A 27 -10.03 3.69 7.51
C GLY A 27 -10.42 2.32 6.97
N TRP A 28 -10.61 2.22 5.66
CA TRP A 28 -10.93 0.97 4.97
C TRP A 28 -9.72 0.04 4.88
N LYS A 29 -8.53 0.54 4.54
CA LYS A 29 -7.29 -0.25 4.53
C LYS A 29 -7.02 -0.89 5.88
N THR A 30 -7.14 -0.11 6.95
CA THR A 30 -6.93 -0.60 8.32
C THR A 30 -7.98 -1.61 8.77
N ASP A 31 -9.24 -1.52 8.31
CA ASP A 31 -10.25 -2.56 8.56
C ASP A 31 -9.87 -3.89 7.89
N VAL A 32 -9.30 -3.84 6.70
CA VAL A 32 -8.81 -5.04 5.99
C VAL A 32 -7.58 -5.62 6.71
N ILE A 33 -6.63 -4.77 7.13
CA ILE A 33 -5.46 -5.17 7.91
C ILE A 33 -5.90 -5.90 9.19
N ASN A 34 -6.77 -5.28 9.99
CA ASN A 34 -7.24 -5.86 11.25
C ASN A 34 -7.99 -7.20 11.06
N LYS A 35 -8.80 -7.31 10.00
CA LYS A 35 -9.45 -8.59 9.66
C LYS A 35 -8.44 -9.67 9.30
N LEU A 36 -7.40 -9.32 8.54
CA LEU A 36 -6.36 -10.24 8.11
C LEU A 36 -5.53 -10.72 9.31
N LEU A 37 -5.12 -9.80 10.19
CA LEU A 37 -4.39 -10.11 11.42
C LEU A 37 -5.23 -10.97 12.37
N SER A 38 -6.48 -10.59 12.64
CA SER A 38 -7.39 -11.32 13.54
C SER A 38 -7.66 -12.75 13.04
N LYS A 39 -7.90 -12.92 11.73
CA LYS A 39 -8.09 -14.24 11.10
C LYS A 39 -6.89 -15.17 11.34
N ASN A 40 -5.68 -14.60 11.33
CA ASN A 40 -4.43 -15.33 11.52
C ASN A 40 -3.93 -15.34 12.98
N LYS A 41 -4.72 -14.81 13.92
CA LYS A 41 -4.40 -14.76 15.36
C LYS A 41 -3.10 -14.00 15.66
N ILE A 42 -2.83 -12.94 14.92
CA ILE A 42 -1.69 -12.04 15.10
C ILE A 42 -2.18 -10.78 15.80
N ALA A 43 -1.56 -10.44 16.92
CA ALA A 43 -1.92 -9.28 17.75
C ALA A 43 -0.64 -8.50 18.11
N PRO A 44 -0.11 -7.68 17.18
CA PRO A 44 1.13 -6.96 17.40
C PRO A 44 0.95 -5.83 18.41
N THR A 45 1.98 -5.59 19.20
CA THR A 45 2.06 -4.45 20.11
C THR A 45 2.96 -3.33 19.58
N ASP A 46 3.82 -3.65 18.61
CA ASP A 46 4.76 -2.74 17.97
C ASP A 46 4.60 -2.83 16.44
N VAL A 47 4.32 -1.68 15.81
CA VAL A 47 4.02 -1.59 14.39
C VAL A 47 4.84 -0.48 13.74
N ILE A 48 5.49 -0.80 12.64
CA ILE A 48 6.16 0.17 11.78
C ILE A 48 5.46 0.22 10.42
N GLU A 49 5.24 1.42 9.89
CA GLU A 49 4.80 1.63 8.50
C GLU A 49 5.92 2.30 7.72
N VAL A 50 6.31 1.69 6.60
CA VAL A 50 7.27 2.21 5.64
C VAL A 50 6.53 2.89 4.51
N GLY A 51 6.92 4.14 4.19
CA GLY A 51 6.16 4.97 3.24
C GLY A 51 4.81 5.40 3.84
N CYS A 52 4.81 5.88 5.09
CA CYS A 52 3.57 6.16 5.82
C CYS A 52 2.77 7.36 5.29
N GLY A 53 3.34 8.15 4.36
CA GLY A 53 2.70 9.35 3.85
C GLY A 53 2.26 10.30 4.96
N ALA A 54 1.02 10.78 4.93
CA ALA A 54 0.44 11.62 5.98
C ALA A 54 0.09 10.85 7.28
N GLY A 55 0.48 9.58 7.42
CA GLY A 55 0.33 8.78 8.63
C GLY A 55 -1.08 8.26 8.91
N ALA A 56 -1.99 8.36 7.94
CA ALA A 56 -3.41 8.09 8.17
C ALA A 56 -3.71 6.64 8.59
N ASN A 57 -3.00 5.65 8.03
CA ASN A 57 -3.16 4.25 8.43
C ASN A 57 -2.78 4.04 9.89
N LEU A 58 -1.65 4.60 10.34
CA LEU A 58 -1.22 4.48 11.72
C LEU A 58 -2.15 5.20 12.69
N VAL A 59 -2.69 6.36 12.31
CA VAL A 59 -3.72 7.08 13.08
C VAL A 59 -4.97 6.23 13.27
N GLU A 60 -5.45 5.60 12.19
CA GLU A 60 -6.62 4.72 12.23
C GLU A 60 -6.36 3.46 13.06
N LEU A 61 -5.18 2.86 12.95
CA LEU A 61 -4.79 1.72 13.80
C LEU A 61 -4.71 2.12 15.26
N ALA A 62 -4.09 3.27 15.59
CA ALA A 62 -4.03 3.80 16.95
C ALA A 62 -5.40 3.98 17.58
N ARG A 63 -6.40 4.36 16.77
CA ARG A 63 -7.79 4.57 17.19
C ARG A 63 -8.54 3.26 17.38
N LYS A 64 -8.30 2.26 16.50
CA LYS A 64 -9.07 1.02 16.44
C LYS A 64 -8.54 -0.09 17.36
N ASP A 65 -7.24 -0.10 17.64
CA ASP A 65 -6.59 -1.15 18.43
C ASP A 65 -5.83 -0.56 19.64
N ASN A 66 -6.36 -0.81 20.82
CA ASN A 66 -5.75 -0.37 22.07
C ASN A 66 -4.60 -1.28 22.54
N ASN A 67 -4.41 -2.45 21.94
CA ASN A 67 -3.31 -3.35 22.29
C ASN A 67 -1.98 -2.87 21.70
N ILE A 68 -2.02 -2.11 20.61
CA ILE A 68 -0.81 -1.53 20.00
C ILE A 68 -0.27 -0.44 20.92
N LYS A 69 0.99 -0.60 21.33
CA LYS A 69 1.71 0.29 22.25
C LYS A 69 2.57 1.31 21.52
N HIS A 70 3.19 0.88 20.42
CA HIS A 70 4.09 1.71 19.63
C HIS A 70 3.74 1.63 18.15
N LEU A 71 3.61 2.79 17.53
CA LEU A 71 3.37 2.96 16.10
C LEU A 71 4.39 3.97 15.58
N THR A 72 5.21 3.56 14.61
CA THR A 72 6.22 4.44 14.01
C THR A 72 6.06 4.47 12.49
N GLY A 73 5.86 5.66 11.95
CA GLY A 73 5.82 5.88 10.50
C GLY A 73 7.16 6.40 9.97
N TYR A 74 7.65 5.79 8.91
CA TYR A 74 8.82 6.24 8.14
C TYR A 74 8.37 6.74 6.78
N ASP A 75 8.84 7.92 6.40
CA ASP A 75 8.66 8.44 5.05
C ASP A 75 9.85 9.33 4.65
N ILE A 76 10.24 9.27 3.39
CA ILE A 76 11.33 10.10 2.84
C ILE A 76 10.87 11.52 2.49
N SER A 77 9.54 11.75 2.39
CA SER A 77 8.96 13.07 2.06
C SER A 77 8.84 13.94 3.30
N PRO A 78 9.53 15.11 3.35
CA PRO A 78 9.37 16.04 4.45
C PRO A 78 7.93 16.57 4.58
N GLN A 79 7.24 16.78 3.46
CA GLN A 79 5.86 17.29 3.42
C GLN A 79 4.87 16.29 4.00
N ALA A 80 5.08 14.99 3.71
CA ALA A 80 4.28 13.92 4.29
C ALA A 80 4.42 13.90 5.81
N ILE A 81 5.66 13.92 6.30
CA ILE A 81 5.95 13.87 7.74
C ILE A 81 5.48 15.14 8.46
N GLU A 82 5.52 16.31 7.83
CA GLU A 82 4.93 17.52 8.41
C GLU A 82 3.42 17.36 8.65
N LEU A 83 2.70 16.74 7.70
CA LEU A 83 1.27 16.44 7.85
C LEU A 83 1.04 15.37 8.93
N ALA A 84 1.78 14.26 8.87
CA ALA A 84 1.67 13.15 9.80
C ALA A 84 1.93 13.57 11.26
N SER A 85 2.95 14.40 11.48
CA SER A 85 3.39 14.85 12.81
C SER A 85 2.32 15.64 13.58
N LYS A 86 1.32 16.20 12.90
CA LYS A 86 0.16 16.84 13.54
C LYS A 86 -0.67 15.86 14.38
N ASN A 87 -0.56 14.56 14.09
CA ASN A 87 -1.26 13.48 14.77
C ASN A 87 -0.35 12.70 15.74
N ALA A 88 0.90 13.11 15.93
CA ALA A 88 1.82 12.45 16.84
C ALA A 88 1.28 12.44 18.28
N SER A 89 1.52 11.35 18.99
CA SER A 89 1.08 11.17 20.38
C SER A 89 2.07 10.29 21.14
N GLY A 90 1.82 9.99 22.40
CA GLY A 90 2.73 9.17 23.22
C GLY A 90 3.01 7.78 22.64
N LYS A 91 2.10 7.21 21.85
CA LYS A 91 2.27 5.90 21.20
C LYS A 91 2.51 5.97 19.70
N LEU A 92 2.42 7.15 19.07
CA LEU A 92 2.46 7.35 17.61
C LEU A 92 3.52 8.38 17.26
N SER A 93 4.53 7.99 16.49
CA SER A 93 5.63 8.82 16.05
C SER A 93 5.84 8.73 14.53
N PHE A 94 6.41 9.80 13.96
CA PHE A 94 6.69 9.89 12.52
C PHE A 94 8.12 10.41 12.30
N LEU A 95 8.84 9.78 11.39
CA LEU A 95 10.24 10.05 11.13
C LEU A 95 10.45 10.36 9.64
N ASN A 96 11.00 11.53 9.33
CA ASN A 96 11.46 11.85 7.98
C ASN A 96 12.80 11.16 7.73
N LYS A 97 12.73 9.89 7.38
CA LYS A 97 13.91 9.03 7.25
C LYS A 97 13.64 7.86 6.32
N ASP A 98 14.65 7.48 5.56
CA ASP A 98 14.64 6.20 4.87
C ASP A 98 14.86 5.07 5.91
N ILE A 99 13.99 4.07 5.90
CA ILE A 99 14.09 2.89 6.79
C ILE A 99 15.40 2.11 6.55
N ALA A 100 16.01 2.22 5.37
CA ALA A 100 17.29 1.63 5.09
C ALA A 100 18.42 2.19 5.96
N ALA A 101 18.31 3.44 6.43
CA ALA A 101 19.27 4.08 7.33
C ALA A 101 19.15 3.61 8.78
N ASP A 102 18.14 2.82 9.14
CA ASP A 102 17.95 2.21 10.46
C ASP A 102 18.28 0.72 10.41
N GLU A 103 19.57 0.41 10.38
CA GLU A 103 20.07 -0.95 10.13
C GLU A 103 19.57 -1.97 11.17
N TYR A 104 19.46 -1.56 12.44
CA TYR A 104 19.15 -2.45 13.58
C TYR A 104 17.70 -2.37 14.06
N ILE A 105 16.84 -1.61 13.38
CA ILE A 105 15.45 -1.53 13.80
C ILE A 105 14.70 -2.83 13.53
N THR A 106 13.91 -3.26 14.52
CA THR A 106 13.05 -4.42 14.42
C THR A 106 11.66 -4.11 14.98
N THR A 107 10.64 -4.79 14.49
CA THR A 107 9.25 -4.64 14.95
C THR A 107 8.51 -5.98 14.88
N GLU A 108 7.34 -6.07 15.50
CA GLU A 108 6.48 -7.25 15.39
C GLU A 108 5.70 -7.28 14.08
N LEU A 109 5.24 -6.12 13.61
CA LEU A 109 4.52 -5.97 12.35
C LEU A 109 5.05 -4.79 11.55
N MET A 110 5.34 -5.02 10.28
CA MET A 110 5.69 -3.97 9.32
C MET A 110 4.61 -3.85 8.25
N LEU A 111 4.13 -2.63 8.06
CA LEU A 111 3.21 -2.27 6.99
C LEU A 111 3.99 -1.66 5.82
N VAL A 112 3.71 -2.14 4.62
CA VAL A 112 4.27 -1.65 3.35
C VAL A 112 3.09 -1.47 2.40
N ILE A 113 2.46 -0.32 2.48
CA ILE A 113 1.16 -0.05 1.85
C ILE A 113 1.35 0.88 0.68
N ASP A 114 1.16 0.38 -0.54
CA ASP A 114 1.30 1.13 -1.80
C ASP A 114 2.69 1.80 -1.91
N VAL A 115 3.76 1.00 -1.72
CA VAL A 115 5.16 1.48 -1.75
C VAL A 115 5.98 0.72 -2.81
N VAL A 116 5.82 -0.60 -2.91
CA VAL A 116 6.69 -1.47 -3.72
C VAL A 116 6.72 -1.06 -5.19
N GLU A 117 5.58 -0.59 -5.72
CA GLU A 117 5.42 -0.12 -7.10
C GLU A 117 6.20 1.15 -7.43
N HIS A 118 6.70 1.85 -6.41
CA HIS A 118 7.43 3.12 -6.55
C HIS A 118 8.94 2.97 -6.40
N VAL A 119 9.43 1.83 -5.90
CA VAL A 119 10.84 1.64 -5.55
C VAL A 119 11.61 1.09 -6.76
N ASP A 120 12.66 1.79 -7.21
CA ASP A 120 13.45 1.40 -8.39
C ASP A 120 14.00 -0.03 -8.29
N ASP A 121 14.71 -0.37 -7.20
CA ASP A 121 15.16 -1.72 -6.85
C ASP A 121 14.26 -2.33 -5.78
N TYR A 122 13.04 -2.69 -6.15
CA TYR A 122 12.10 -3.27 -5.19
C TYR A 122 12.53 -4.65 -4.68
N TYR A 123 13.31 -5.43 -5.42
CA TYR A 123 13.87 -6.68 -4.93
C TYR A 123 14.89 -6.46 -3.82
N GLY A 124 15.82 -5.49 -3.99
CA GLY A 124 16.76 -5.09 -2.96
C GLY A 124 16.05 -4.54 -1.73
N PHE A 125 15.04 -3.70 -1.95
CA PHE A 125 14.20 -3.13 -0.89
C PHE A 125 13.47 -4.23 -0.08
N LEU A 126 12.81 -5.17 -0.72
CA LEU A 126 12.13 -6.28 -0.05
C LEU A 126 13.13 -7.15 0.76
N ARG A 127 14.30 -7.49 0.19
CA ARG A 127 15.35 -8.22 0.93
C ARG A 127 15.85 -7.47 2.15
N MET A 128 16.01 -6.15 2.04
CA MET A 128 16.46 -5.28 3.13
C MET A 128 15.43 -5.25 4.27
N LEU A 129 14.13 -5.20 3.95
CA LEU A 129 13.07 -5.21 4.97
C LEU A 129 12.92 -6.55 5.68
N LYS A 130 13.22 -7.67 5.01
CA LYS A 130 12.90 -9.04 5.47
C LYS A 130 13.31 -9.36 6.90
N ASN A 131 14.45 -8.83 7.35
CA ASN A 131 14.98 -9.10 8.69
C ASN A 131 14.56 -8.03 9.74
N LYS A 132 13.72 -7.06 9.35
CA LYS A 132 13.31 -5.95 10.22
C LYS A 132 11.98 -6.18 10.93
N SER A 133 11.26 -7.26 10.60
CA SER A 133 9.98 -7.57 11.25
C SER A 133 9.70 -9.07 11.29
N THR A 134 8.85 -9.47 12.25
CA THR A 134 8.33 -10.85 12.32
C THR A 134 7.23 -11.07 11.30
N TYR A 135 6.31 -10.12 11.17
CA TYR A 135 5.20 -10.16 10.23
C TYR A 135 5.18 -8.91 9.35
N PHE A 136 4.65 -9.07 8.17
CA PHE A 136 4.52 -8.02 7.18
C PHE A 136 3.10 -8.00 6.61
N VAL A 137 2.55 -6.80 6.41
CA VAL A 137 1.38 -6.60 5.56
C VAL A 137 1.78 -5.73 4.39
N PHE A 138 1.73 -6.31 3.20
CA PHE A 138 1.91 -5.60 1.94
C PHE A 138 0.56 -5.28 1.33
N HIS A 139 0.40 -4.06 0.81
CA HIS A 139 -0.70 -3.73 -0.10
C HIS A 139 -0.09 -3.31 -1.44
N ILE A 140 -0.45 -4.01 -2.51
CA ILE A 140 0.18 -3.84 -3.82
C ILE A 140 -0.92 -3.68 -4.88
N PRO A 141 -0.92 -2.60 -5.68
CA PRO A 141 -1.87 -2.43 -6.77
C PRO A 141 -1.63 -3.45 -7.89
N LEU A 142 -2.73 -4.03 -8.39
CA LEU A 142 -2.71 -4.99 -9.50
C LEU A 142 -3.07 -4.27 -10.80
N ASP A 143 -2.13 -3.47 -11.28
CA ASP A 143 -2.33 -2.59 -12.43
C ASP A 143 -2.33 -3.34 -13.76
N LEU A 144 -1.67 -4.52 -13.83
CA LEU A 144 -1.70 -5.35 -15.03
C LEU A 144 -2.99 -6.15 -15.12
N SER A 145 -3.79 -5.80 -16.12
CA SER A 145 -5.02 -6.50 -16.47
C SER A 145 -5.20 -6.52 -17.98
N CYS A 146 -6.07 -7.39 -18.51
CA CYS A 146 -6.40 -7.37 -19.94
C CYS A 146 -6.78 -5.96 -20.40
N ARG A 147 -7.54 -5.23 -19.58
CA ARG A 147 -7.97 -3.87 -19.92
C ARG A 147 -6.81 -2.89 -19.99
N THR A 148 -5.89 -2.91 -19.04
CA THR A 148 -4.78 -1.94 -18.98
C THR A 148 -3.72 -2.25 -20.03
N VAL A 149 -3.45 -3.52 -20.33
CA VAL A 149 -2.56 -3.94 -21.43
C VAL A 149 -3.13 -3.50 -22.79
N MET A 150 -4.45 -3.63 -22.98
CA MET A 150 -5.14 -3.14 -24.21
C MET A 150 -5.22 -1.61 -24.27
N LYS A 151 -4.95 -0.90 -23.19
CA LYS A 151 -5.01 0.56 -23.08
C LYS A 151 -3.78 1.10 -22.34
N PRO A 152 -2.60 1.01 -22.92
CA PRO A 152 -1.34 1.32 -22.24
C PRO A 152 -1.26 2.76 -21.72
N HIS A 153 -2.03 3.69 -22.30
CA HIS A 153 -2.13 5.06 -21.79
C HIS A 153 -2.61 5.13 -20.34
N VAL A 154 -3.35 4.12 -19.85
CA VAL A 154 -3.77 4.07 -18.43
C VAL A 154 -2.58 3.84 -17.51
N LEU A 155 -1.64 2.94 -17.89
CA LEU A 155 -0.42 2.69 -17.14
C LEU A 155 0.52 3.90 -17.19
N LEU A 156 0.64 4.55 -18.35
CA LEU A 156 1.43 5.78 -18.49
C LEU A 156 0.87 6.91 -17.62
N GLN A 157 -0.45 7.05 -17.58
CA GLN A 157 -1.10 8.04 -16.71
C GLN A 157 -0.83 7.75 -15.23
N GLN A 158 -0.86 6.49 -14.77
CA GLN A 158 -0.48 6.13 -13.40
C GLN A 158 0.98 6.49 -13.10
N ARG A 159 1.89 6.24 -14.06
CA ARG A 159 3.27 6.66 -13.91
C ARG A 159 3.43 8.17 -13.73
N GLU A 160 2.68 8.96 -14.49
CA GLU A 160 2.75 10.42 -14.44
C GLU A 160 2.05 11.02 -13.22
N SER A 161 0.90 10.46 -12.81
CA SER A 161 0.06 11.04 -11.76
C SER A 161 0.45 10.61 -10.35
N VAL A 162 0.77 9.32 -10.16
CA VAL A 162 1.07 8.73 -8.84
C VAL A 162 2.45 8.09 -8.74
N GLY A 163 3.22 8.02 -9.85
CA GLY A 163 4.61 7.55 -9.81
C GLY A 163 4.78 6.03 -9.83
N HIS A 164 3.78 5.26 -10.30
CA HIS A 164 3.94 3.81 -10.45
C HIS A 164 4.97 3.51 -11.54
N ILE A 165 6.10 2.92 -11.18
CA ILE A 165 7.17 2.50 -12.11
C ILE A 165 7.16 0.99 -12.32
N HIS A 166 6.53 0.23 -11.43
CA HIS A 166 6.31 -1.20 -11.53
C HIS A 166 4.82 -1.52 -11.54
N TYR A 167 4.44 -2.52 -12.31
CA TYR A 167 3.05 -2.94 -12.49
C TYR A 167 2.95 -4.44 -12.24
N TYR A 168 1.95 -4.86 -11.45
CA TYR A 168 1.84 -6.24 -10.98
C TYR A 168 0.54 -6.89 -11.45
N THR A 169 0.60 -8.21 -11.68
CA THR A 169 -0.50 -9.14 -11.45
C THR A 169 -0.36 -9.73 -10.04
N LYS A 170 -1.37 -10.46 -9.56
CA LYS A 170 -1.29 -11.17 -8.28
C LYS A 170 -0.07 -12.10 -8.25
N GLU A 171 0.09 -12.90 -9.29
CA GLU A 171 1.17 -13.89 -9.38
C GLU A 171 2.56 -13.22 -9.33
N MET A 172 2.73 -12.08 -9.99
CA MET A 172 4.00 -11.32 -9.96
C MET A 172 4.28 -10.74 -8.58
N ALA A 173 3.25 -10.22 -7.89
CA ALA A 173 3.40 -9.73 -6.52
C ALA A 173 3.78 -10.88 -5.56
N GLU A 174 3.12 -12.04 -5.66
CA GLU A 174 3.46 -13.23 -4.86
C GLU A 174 4.88 -13.73 -5.14
N TRP A 175 5.32 -13.77 -6.41
CA TRP A 175 6.68 -14.18 -6.76
C TRP A 175 7.72 -13.21 -6.21
N ALA A 176 7.51 -11.91 -6.33
CA ALA A 176 8.43 -10.91 -5.80
C ALA A 176 8.69 -11.12 -4.29
N LEU A 177 7.62 -11.41 -3.53
CA LEU A 177 7.73 -11.69 -2.10
C LEU A 177 8.44 -13.03 -1.84
N ARG A 178 8.05 -14.11 -2.52
CA ARG A 178 8.67 -15.44 -2.34
C ARG A 178 10.14 -15.45 -2.72
N ASP A 179 10.51 -14.82 -3.84
CA ASP A 179 11.89 -14.75 -4.34
C ASP A 179 12.80 -13.89 -3.43
N THR A 180 12.21 -13.04 -2.61
CA THR A 180 12.91 -12.24 -1.60
C THR A 180 12.85 -12.82 -0.19
N GLY A 181 12.33 -14.05 -0.05
CA GLY A 181 12.39 -14.87 1.16
C GLY A 181 11.18 -14.74 2.08
N TYR A 182 10.08 -14.13 1.64
CA TYR A 182 8.84 -14.07 2.42
C TYR A 182 8.02 -15.35 2.28
N GLU A 183 7.49 -15.84 3.41
CA GLU A 183 6.44 -16.85 3.45
C GLU A 183 5.08 -16.14 3.50
N ILE A 184 4.26 -16.33 2.45
CA ILE A 184 2.91 -15.80 2.38
C ILE A 184 2.00 -16.65 3.27
N LEU A 185 1.41 -16.04 4.29
CA LEU A 185 0.51 -16.71 5.24
C LEU A 185 -0.96 -16.63 4.79
N ASP A 186 -1.37 -15.45 4.33
CA ASP A 186 -2.76 -15.20 3.90
C ASP A 186 -2.81 -13.98 2.97
N TRP A 187 -3.89 -13.82 2.22
CA TRP A 187 -4.08 -12.66 1.37
C TRP A 187 -5.56 -12.41 1.06
N VAL A 188 -5.87 -11.20 0.63
CA VAL A 188 -7.20 -10.80 0.18
C VAL A 188 -7.10 -9.78 -0.95
N TYR A 189 -7.99 -9.89 -1.94
CA TYR A 189 -8.17 -8.81 -2.91
C TYR A 189 -8.88 -7.62 -2.29
N THR A 190 -8.43 -6.43 -2.62
CA THR A 190 -9.06 -5.16 -2.30
C THR A 190 -9.57 -4.49 -3.58
N LYS A 191 -10.57 -3.60 -3.45
CA LYS A 191 -11.29 -3.03 -4.61
C LYS A 191 -11.32 -1.49 -4.57
N PRO A 192 -10.16 -0.80 -4.52
CA PRO A 192 -10.14 0.66 -4.34
C PRO A 192 -10.96 1.40 -5.40
N VAL A 193 -10.85 1.04 -6.67
CA VAL A 193 -11.62 1.69 -7.75
C VAL A 193 -13.13 1.44 -7.62
N VAL A 194 -13.54 0.29 -7.11
CA VAL A 194 -14.97 -0.03 -6.94
C VAL A 194 -15.54 0.64 -5.71
N ASP A 195 -14.78 0.67 -4.62
CA ASP A 195 -15.26 1.13 -3.32
C ASP A 195 -15.20 2.67 -3.20
N PHE A 196 -14.19 3.33 -3.78
CA PHE A 196 -13.96 4.77 -3.60
C PHE A 196 -14.28 5.64 -4.83
N GLN A 197 -14.19 5.13 -6.06
CA GLN A 197 -14.51 5.99 -7.19
C GLN A 197 -16.02 6.25 -7.30
N PRO A 198 -16.43 7.53 -7.41
CA PRO A 198 -17.85 7.86 -7.56
C PRO A 198 -18.39 7.36 -8.90
N ALA A 199 -19.63 6.89 -8.90
CA ALA A 199 -20.36 6.51 -10.08
C ALA A 199 -21.17 7.71 -10.63
N ASP A 200 -20.48 8.75 -11.03
CA ASP A 200 -21.02 10.04 -11.47
C ASP A 200 -21.65 10.02 -12.87
N SER A 201 -21.58 8.87 -13.56
CA SER A 201 -22.22 8.67 -14.85
C SER A 201 -22.82 7.26 -14.95
N LEU A 202 -23.88 7.12 -15.77
CA LEU A 202 -24.50 5.82 -16.03
C LEU A 202 -23.48 4.78 -16.50
N LYS A 203 -22.52 5.17 -17.34
CA LYS A 203 -21.43 4.31 -17.81
C LYS A 203 -20.53 3.83 -16.67
N ARG A 204 -20.16 4.71 -15.71
CA ARG A 204 -19.38 4.33 -14.54
C ARG A 204 -20.17 3.44 -13.59
N PHE A 205 -21.45 3.76 -13.38
CA PHE A 205 -22.35 2.92 -12.57
C PHE A 205 -22.46 1.50 -13.12
N VAL A 206 -22.79 1.34 -14.42
CA VAL A 206 -22.88 0.02 -15.06
C VAL A 206 -21.56 -0.76 -14.94
N LYS A 207 -20.42 -0.10 -15.17
CA LYS A 207 -19.11 -0.75 -14.98
C LYS A 207 -18.86 -1.20 -13.55
N LYS A 208 -19.26 -0.40 -12.55
CA LYS A 208 -19.15 -0.73 -11.13
C LYS A 208 -19.99 -1.95 -10.78
N VAL A 209 -21.23 -2.01 -11.27
CA VAL A 209 -22.13 -3.16 -11.10
C VAL A 209 -21.54 -4.42 -11.74
N LEU A 210 -21.10 -4.35 -13.00
CA LEU A 210 -20.49 -5.49 -13.72
C LEU A 210 -19.23 -6.01 -13.01
N ARG A 211 -18.39 -5.11 -12.49
CA ARG A 211 -17.22 -5.49 -11.69
C ARG A 211 -17.61 -6.22 -10.40
N ASN A 212 -18.60 -5.71 -9.67
CA ASN A 212 -19.08 -6.36 -8.44
C ASN A 212 -19.66 -7.74 -8.71
N ILE A 213 -20.49 -7.89 -9.72
CA ILE A 213 -21.06 -9.18 -10.11
C ILE A 213 -19.96 -10.16 -10.52
N SER A 214 -19.06 -9.75 -11.42
CA SER A 214 -17.98 -10.61 -11.88
C SER A 214 -17.03 -11.00 -10.74
N PHE A 215 -16.76 -10.09 -9.81
CA PHE A 215 -15.93 -10.37 -8.64
C PHE A 215 -16.60 -11.34 -7.67
N ALA A 216 -17.92 -11.27 -7.50
CA ALA A 216 -18.68 -12.21 -6.69
C ALA A 216 -18.67 -13.62 -7.29
N VAL A 217 -18.73 -13.73 -8.64
CA VAL A 217 -18.72 -15.01 -9.36
C VAL A 217 -17.33 -15.62 -9.43
N ASN A 218 -16.32 -14.83 -9.83
CA ASN A 218 -14.94 -15.28 -9.93
C ASN A 218 -13.98 -14.10 -9.72
N LYS A 219 -13.35 -14.06 -8.55
CA LYS A 219 -12.46 -12.97 -8.15
C LYS A 219 -11.26 -12.84 -9.08
N ASP A 220 -10.56 -13.96 -9.33
CA ASP A 220 -9.33 -13.97 -10.15
C ASP A 220 -9.62 -13.52 -11.59
N TRP A 221 -10.70 -14.03 -12.18
CA TRP A 221 -11.10 -13.59 -13.51
C TRP A 221 -11.44 -12.10 -13.56
N SER A 222 -12.17 -11.61 -12.56
CA SER A 222 -12.56 -10.19 -12.48
C SER A 222 -11.34 -9.28 -12.37
N VAL A 223 -10.39 -9.62 -11.50
CA VAL A 223 -9.13 -8.89 -11.31
C VAL A 223 -8.33 -8.85 -12.62
N LYS A 224 -8.10 -10.01 -13.23
CA LYS A 224 -7.35 -10.14 -14.51
C LYS A 224 -8.03 -9.40 -15.67
N LYS A 225 -9.36 -9.35 -15.69
CA LYS A 225 -10.12 -8.73 -16.80
C LYS A 225 -10.19 -7.21 -16.69
N TRP A 226 -10.62 -6.70 -15.51
CA TRP A 226 -11.06 -5.30 -15.40
C TRP A 226 -9.98 -4.34 -14.91
N GLY A 227 -9.03 -4.78 -14.09
CA GLY A 227 -8.08 -3.92 -13.36
C GLY A 227 -8.76 -3.01 -12.32
N GLY A 228 -7.97 -2.24 -11.60
CA GLY A 228 -8.44 -1.37 -10.50
C GLY A 228 -8.75 -2.16 -9.24
N TYR A 229 -8.02 -3.21 -9.02
CA TYR A 229 -7.94 -4.01 -7.81
C TYR A 229 -6.53 -3.94 -7.25
N SER A 230 -6.40 -4.22 -5.97
CA SER A 230 -5.10 -4.43 -5.31
C SER A 230 -5.14 -5.74 -4.53
N ILE A 231 -4.01 -6.14 -4.01
CA ILE A 231 -3.90 -7.31 -3.13
C ILE A 231 -3.28 -6.87 -1.80
N MET A 232 -3.88 -7.33 -0.69
CA MET A 232 -3.28 -7.20 0.62
C MET A 232 -2.78 -8.57 1.04
N ILE A 233 -1.48 -8.67 1.36
CA ILE A 233 -0.77 -9.92 1.64
C ILE A 233 -0.19 -9.84 3.05
N LEU A 234 -0.49 -10.85 3.87
CA LEU A 234 0.16 -11.09 5.14
C LEU A 234 1.29 -12.10 4.91
N ALA A 235 2.48 -11.77 5.35
CA ALA A 235 3.67 -12.60 5.20
C ALA A 235 4.54 -12.60 6.47
N LYS A 236 5.47 -13.53 6.53
CA LYS A 236 6.54 -13.56 7.53
C LYS A 236 7.87 -13.91 6.86
#